data_cd5c41f9be7ea64d244525714d08f8ec
#
_entry.id   cd5c41f9be7ea64d244525714d08f8ec
#
_cell.length_a   1.000
_cell.length_b   1.000
_cell.length_c   1.000
_cell.angle_alpha   90.00
_cell.angle_beta   90.00
_cell.angle_gamma   90.00
#
_symmetry.space_group_name_H-M   'P 1'
#
loop_
_entity.id
_entity.type
_entity.pdbx_description
1 polymer ?
#
loop_
_entity_poly.entity_id
_entity_poly.type
_entity_poly.pdbx_seq_one_letter_code
_entity_poly.pdbx_strand_id
1 'polypeptide(L)'
;MQNLTKDTEMQVNKVCIMGMLRKADIKITRQRVYLAGILFNLPQGHFTAEELHDETKQGDLKVSLATVYNTLNHFSQNGLIKTLQVDNQKTFFDRNTAHHYHIKSQNKIEDVAAEDVKIALSPSKIPPGKKIKSIDLIINRCND
;
A
#
# COMPACT_ATOMS: atom_id res chain seq x y z
N MET A 1 -16.26 -28.00 -9.81
CA MET A 1 -16.51 -27.44 -8.46
C MET A 1 -15.47 -26.41 -8.00
N GLN A 2 -14.22 -26.48 -8.43
CA GLN A 2 -13.20 -25.48 -8.05
C GLN A 2 -13.33 -24.11 -8.78
N ASN A 3 -14.04 -24.04 -9.90
CA ASN A 3 -14.22 -22.77 -10.64
C ASN A 3 -15.31 -21.86 -10.08
N LEU A 4 -16.31 -22.41 -9.42
CA LEU A 4 -17.43 -21.64 -8.83
C LEU A 4 -17.01 -20.82 -7.61
N THR A 5 -16.03 -21.29 -6.82
CA THR A 5 -15.51 -20.57 -5.66
C THR A 5 -14.64 -19.36 -6.05
N LYS A 6 -13.82 -19.50 -7.11
CA LYS A 6 -12.99 -18.40 -7.59
C LYS A 6 -13.79 -17.25 -8.21
N ASP A 7 -14.82 -17.57 -8.98
CA ASP A 7 -15.67 -16.55 -9.60
C ASP A 7 -16.52 -15.83 -8.55
N THR A 8 -16.97 -16.53 -7.52
CA THR A 8 -17.73 -15.94 -6.41
C THR A 8 -16.84 -15.06 -5.53
N GLU A 9 -15.62 -15.50 -5.23
CA GLU A 9 -14.64 -14.69 -4.48
C GLU A 9 -14.20 -13.44 -5.28
N MET A 10 -13.99 -13.54 -6.58
CA MET A 10 -13.69 -12.39 -7.43
C MET A 10 -14.85 -11.38 -7.50
N GLN A 11 -16.10 -11.83 -7.54
CA GLN A 11 -17.26 -10.96 -7.53
C GLN A 11 -17.41 -10.23 -6.18
N VAL A 12 -17.23 -10.91 -5.06
CA VAL A 12 -17.27 -10.31 -3.73
C VAL A 12 -16.13 -9.30 -3.58
N ASN A 13 -14.92 -9.63 -4.03
CA ASN A 13 -13.79 -8.71 -4.02
C ASN A 13 -14.04 -7.44 -4.86
N LYS A 14 -14.65 -7.58 -6.04
CA LYS A 14 -14.97 -6.42 -6.88
C LYS A 14 -15.95 -5.47 -6.21
N VAL A 15 -17.00 -5.98 -5.58
CA VAL A 15 -17.96 -5.16 -4.82
C VAL A 15 -17.28 -4.48 -3.64
N CYS A 16 -16.44 -5.20 -2.90
CA CYS A 16 -15.65 -4.64 -1.79
C CYS A 16 -14.71 -3.53 -2.28
N ILE A 17 -14.02 -3.75 -3.39
CA ILE A 17 -13.09 -2.77 -3.97
C ILE A 17 -13.83 -1.50 -4.41
N MET A 18 -14.97 -1.62 -5.06
CA MET A 18 -15.79 -0.46 -5.43
C MET A 18 -16.25 0.31 -4.18
N GLY A 19 -16.63 -0.39 -3.11
CA GLY A 19 -16.97 0.20 -1.83
C GLY A 19 -15.79 0.94 -1.18
N MET A 20 -14.59 0.35 -1.24
CA MET A 20 -13.37 0.99 -0.74
C MET A 20 -13.02 2.26 -1.52
N LEU A 21 -13.15 2.25 -2.83
CA LEU A 21 -12.93 3.43 -3.68
C LEU A 21 -13.92 4.54 -3.35
N ARG A 22 -15.20 4.23 -3.21
CA ARG A 22 -16.23 5.22 -2.82
C ARG A 22 -15.95 5.82 -1.45
N LYS A 23 -15.60 4.99 -0.49
CA LYS A 23 -15.28 5.45 0.88
C LYS A 23 -14.05 6.37 0.91
N ALA A 24 -13.10 6.16 0.02
CA ALA A 24 -11.92 7.00 -0.15
C ALA A 24 -12.17 8.24 -1.04
N ASP A 25 -13.41 8.46 -1.47
CA ASP A 25 -13.80 9.54 -2.39
C ASP A 25 -13.06 9.49 -3.73
N ILE A 26 -12.86 8.28 -4.21
CA ILE A 26 -12.19 8.03 -5.50
C ILE A 26 -13.26 7.68 -6.54
N LYS A 27 -13.31 8.47 -7.61
CA LYS A 27 -14.22 8.20 -8.73
C LYS A 27 -13.94 6.81 -9.33
N ILE A 28 -15.00 6.02 -9.46
CA ILE A 28 -14.92 4.68 -10.02
C ILE A 28 -14.69 4.76 -11.53
N THR A 29 -13.61 4.13 -11.98
CA THR A 29 -13.32 3.89 -13.39
C THR A 29 -12.89 2.44 -13.57
N ARG A 30 -13.01 1.93 -14.79
CA ARG A 30 -12.59 0.56 -15.10
C ARG A 30 -11.13 0.30 -14.72
N GLN A 31 -10.23 1.22 -15.05
CA GLN A 31 -8.81 1.08 -14.72
C GLN A 31 -8.55 1.09 -13.21
N ARG A 32 -9.21 1.97 -12.46
CA ARG A 32 -9.05 2.06 -11.01
C ARG A 32 -9.55 0.81 -10.29
N VAL A 33 -10.71 0.30 -10.69
CA VAL A 33 -11.24 -0.96 -10.15
C VAL A 33 -10.32 -2.12 -10.47
N TYR A 34 -9.82 -2.19 -11.68
CA TYR A 34 -8.91 -3.23 -12.13
C TYR A 34 -7.60 -3.22 -11.34
N LEU A 35 -6.94 -2.07 -11.25
CA LEU A 35 -5.68 -1.94 -10.51
C LEU A 35 -5.86 -2.16 -9.00
N ALA A 36 -6.93 -1.65 -8.41
CA ALA A 36 -7.25 -1.91 -7.01
C ALA A 36 -7.49 -3.40 -6.76
N GLY A 37 -8.19 -4.08 -7.68
CA GLY A 37 -8.41 -5.53 -7.62
C GLY A 37 -7.11 -6.32 -7.58
N ILE A 38 -6.14 -5.95 -8.38
CA ILE A 38 -4.84 -6.63 -8.39
C ILE A 38 -4.07 -6.32 -7.09
N LEU A 39 -3.92 -5.05 -6.74
CA LEU A 39 -3.08 -4.66 -5.60
C LEU A 39 -3.57 -5.22 -4.26
N PHE A 40 -4.88 -5.29 -4.05
CA PHE A 40 -5.43 -5.85 -2.82
C PHE A 40 -5.38 -7.38 -2.75
N ASN A 41 -5.07 -8.04 -3.87
CA ASN A 41 -4.87 -9.49 -3.94
C ASN A 41 -3.40 -9.92 -4.10
N LEU A 42 -2.46 -8.96 -4.11
CA LEU A 42 -1.04 -9.31 -4.09
C LEU A 42 -0.69 -10.07 -2.82
N PRO A 43 0.17 -11.12 -2.90
CA PRO A 43 0.58 -11.88 -1.73
C PRO A 43 1.37 -11.02 -0.73
N GLN A 44 2.18 -10.09 -1.21
CA GLN A 44 2.94 -9.15 -0.39
C GLN A 44 2.13 -7.88 -0.09
N GLY A 45 2.26 -7.37 1.12
CA GLY A 45 1.62 -6.11 1.54
C GLY A 45 2.29 -4.86 0.97
N HIS A 46 3.59 -4.94 0.68
CA HIS A 46 4.39 -3.88 0.10
C HIS A 46 4.70 -4.20 -1.35
N PHE A 47 4.60 -3.22 -2.23
CA PHE A 47 4.83 -3.43 -3.66
C PHE A 47 5.31 -2.13 -4.31
N THR A 48 5.97 -2.28 -5.46
CA THR A 48 6.35 -1.16 -6.33
C THR A 48 5.34 -1.01 -7.47
N ALA A 49 5.37 0.14 -8.14
CA ALA A 49 4.54 0.35 -9.32
C ALA A 49 4.90 -0.64 -10.45
N GLU A 50 6.18 -0.96 -10.59
CA GLU A 50 6.67 -1.93 -11.57
C GLU A 50 6.12 -3.33 -11.31
N GLU A 51 6.13 -3.77 -10.05
CA GLU A 51 5.56 -5.07 -9.67
C GLU A 51 4.06 -5.13 -9.97
N LEU A 52 3.32 -4.09 -9.63
CA LEU A 52 1.89 -4.02 -9.97
C LEU A 52 1.68 -4.00 -11.48
N HIS A 53 2.48 -3.26 -12.22
CA HIS A 53 2.41 -3.22 -13.68
C HIS A 53 2.68 -4.60 -14.30
N ASP A 54 3.66 -5.33 -13.77
CA ASP A 54 3.95 -6.69 -14.25
C ASP A 54 2.76 -7.64 -14.06
N GLU A 55 2.02 -7.52 -12.97
CA GLU A 55 0.80 -8.29 -12.76
C GLU A 55 -0.30 -7.95 -13.76
N THR A 56 -0.36 -6.71 -14.27
CA THR A 56 -1.35 -6.32 -15.28
C THR A 56 -1.09 -6.95 -16.64
N LYS A 57 0.13 -7.41 -16.93
CA LYS A 57 0.48 -8.01 -18.22
C LYS A 57 -0.25 -9.33 -18.50
N GLN A 58 -0.71 -10.00 -17.45
CA GLN A 58 -1.44 -11.27 -17.55
C GLN A 58 -2.96 -11.07 -17.69
N GLY A 59 -3.45 -9.86 -17.57
CA GLY A 59 -4.86 -9.52 -17.62
C GLY A 59 -5.30 -8.99 -18.97
N ASP A 60 -6.61 -8.82 -19.11
CA ASP A 60 -7.25 -8.37 -20.35
C ASP A 60 -7.15 -6.87 -20.60
N LEU A 61 -6.87 -6.10 -19.56
CA LEU A 61 -6.76 -4.65 -19.64
C LEU A 61 -5.30 -4.21 -19.72
N LYS A 62 -4.94 -3.61 -20.85
CA LYS A 62 -3.60 -3.04 -21.03
C LYS A 62 -3.51 -1.69 -20.31
N VAL A 63 -2.55 -1.57 -19.41
CA VAL A 63 -2.29 -0.36 -18.63
C VAL A 63 -0.82 -0.02 -18.75
N SER A 64 -0.50 1.23 -19.05
CA SER A 64 0.89 1.70 -19.07
C SER A 64 1.47 1.84 -17.67
N LEU A 65 2.79 1.77 -17.54
CA LEU A 65 3.47 2.02 -16.26
C LEU A 65 3.17 3.43 -15.72
N ALA A 66 3.10 4.42 -16.60
CA ALA A 66 2.75 5.79 -16.22
C ALA A 66 1.33 5.86 -15.61
N THR A 67 0.37 5.15 -16.18
CA THR A 67 -1.00 5.07 -15.64
C THR A 67 -1.00 4.38 -14.28
N VAL A 68 -0.21 3.33 -14.09
CA VAL A 68 -0.06 2.65 -12.80
C VAL A 68 0.46 3.62 -11.75
N TYR A 69 1.55 4.35 -12.03
CA TYR A 69 2.09 5.37 -11.14
C TYR A 69 1.05 6.44 -10.77
N ASN A 70 0.38 7.00 -11.77
CA ASN A 70 -0.62 8.04 -11.55
C ASN A 70 -1.78 7.54 -10.70
N THR A 71 -2.24 6.31 -10.94
CA THR A 71 -3.31 5.69 -10.16
C THR A 71 -2.89 5.43 -8.72
N LEU A 72 -1.69 4.88 -8.50
CA LEU A 72 -1.16 4.63 -7.16
C LEU A 72 -0.97 5.93 -6.37
N ASN A 73 -0.47 6.97 -7.00
CA ASN A 73 -0.34 8.28 -6.37
C ASN A 73 -1.70 8.85 -5.99
N HIS A 74 -2.70 8.70 -6.85
CA HIS A 74 -4.07 9.13 -6.56
C HIS A 74 -4.67 8.34 -5.39
N PHE A 75 -4.46 7.02 -5.35
CA PHE A 75 -4.89 6.17 -4.24
C PHE A 75 -4.21 6.57 -2.93
N SER A 76 -2.92 6.86 -2.97
CA SER A 76 -2.17 7.30 -1.79
C SER A 76 -2.64 8.68 -1.28
N GLN A 77 -2.87 9.62 -2.17
CA GLN A 77 -3.38 10.96 -1.82
C GLN A 77 -4.75 10.90 -1.16
N ASN A 78 -5.58 9.94 -1.51
CA ASN A 78 -6.92 9.73 -0.94
C ASN A 78 -6.94 8.75 0.24
N GLY A 79 -5.79 8.30 0.70
CA GLY A 79 -5.68 7.46 1.90
C GLY A 79 -6.08 5.99 1.70
N LEU A 80 -6.26 5.54 0.45
CA LEU A 80 -6.58 4.14 0.17
C LEU A 80 -5.37 3.22 0.42
N ILE A 81 -4.18 3.71 0.14
CA ILE A 81 -2.90 3.07 0.41
C ILE A 81 -1.93 4.12 0.97
N LYS A 82 -0.78 3.68 1.44
CA LYS A 82 0.31 4.57 1.86
C LYS A 82 1.50 4.46 0.93
N THR A 83 2.19 5.57 0.73
CA THR A 83 3.51 5.60 0.10
C THR A 83 4.56 5.37 1.18
N LEU A 84 5.50 4.47 0.92
CA LEU A 84 6.60 4.15 1.80
C LEU A 84 7.92 4.41 1.07
N GLN A 85 8.66 5.40 1.53
CA GLN A 85 9.99 5.71 1.01
C GLN A 85 11.04 5.10 1.94
N VAL A 86 11.63 3.99 1.51
CA VAL A 86 12.59 3.23 2.31
C VAL A 86 14.01 3.67 2.03
N ASP A 87 14.28 4.07 0.79
CA ASP A 87 15.54 4.64 0.33
C ASP A 87 15.28 5.62 -0.82
N ASN A 88 16.32 6.28 -1.31
CA ASN A 88 16.20 7.25 -2.40
C ASN A 88 16.02 6.62 -3.79
N GLN A 89 16.03 5.28 -3.90
CA GLN A 89 16.04 4.60 -5.19
C GLN A 89 14.67 4.05 -5.60
N LYS A 90 13.85 3.62 -4.63
CA LYS A 90 12.55 2.98 -4.91
C LYS A 90 11.44 3.53 -4.03
N THR A 91 10.31 3.78 -4.65
CA THR A 91 9.06 4.08 -3.94
C THR A 91 8.27 2.79 -3.78
N PHE A 92 8.00 2.41 -2.54
CA PHE A 92 7.09 1.33 -2.21
C PHE A 92 5.72 1.89 -1.85
N PHE A 93 4.70 1.08 -2.08
CA PHE A 93 3.34 1.34 -1.65
C PHE A 93 2.92 0.25 -0.66
N ASP A 94 2.11 0.65 0.31
CA ASP A 94 1.62 -0.24 1.35
C ASP A 94 0.10 -0.17 1.40
N ARG A 95 -0.56 -1.31 1.23
CA ARG A 95 -2.02 -1.39 1.34
C ARG A 95 -2.50 -1.35 2.79
N ASN A 96 -1.64 -1.63 3.76
CA ASN A 96 -1.97 -1.50 5.17
C ASN A 96 -1.82 -0.04 5.61
N THR A 97 -2.94 0.64 5.81
CA THR A 97 -2.98 2.04 6.25
C THR A 97 -3.04 2.20 7.77
N ALA A 98 -3.15 1.10 8.53
CA ALA A 98 -3.04 1.12 9.98
C ALA A 98 -1.63 1.56 10.41
N HIS A 99 -1.53 2.20 11.58
CA HIS A 99 -0.25 2.64 12.09
C HIS A 99 0.65 1.45 12.44
N HIS A 100 1.79 1.36 11.79
CA HIS A 100 2.80 0.33 12.01
C HIS A 100 4.17 0.84 11.57
N TYR A 101 5.21 0.10 11.90
CA TYR A 101 6.58 0.38 11.50
C TYR A 101 7.10 -0.72 10.58
N HIS A 102 8.30 -0.56 10.07
CA HIS A 102 8.88 -1.47 9.10
C HIS A 102 10.30 -1.87 9.48
N ILE A 103 10.63 -3.14 9.23
CA ILE A 103 12.02 -3.63 9.24
C ILE A 103 12.41 -3.92 7.79
N LYS A 104 13.47 -3.27 7.33
CA LYS A 104 14.09 -3.52 6.04
C LYS A 104 15.26 -4.48 6.20
N SER A 105 15.23 -5.59 5.50
CA SER A 105 16.36 -6.45 5.20
C SER A 105 16.76 -6.26 3.74
N GLN A 106 17.82 -6.91 3.27
CA GLN A 106 18.36 -6.69 1.91
C GLN A 106 17.29 -6.67 0.80
N ASN A 107 16.34 -7.61 0.81
CA ASN A 107 15.32 -7.74 -0.23
C ASN A 107 13.91 -7.87 0.31
N LYS A 108 13.68 -7.57 1.58
CA LYS A 108 12.41 -7.80 2.25
C LYS A 108 12.04 -6.64 3.17
N ILE A 109 10.79 -6.26 3.14
CA ILE A 109 10.19 -5.31 4.09
C ILE A 109 9.16 -6.08 4.91
N GLU A 110 9.28 -6.02 6.22
CA GLU A 110 8.38 -6.68 7.17
C GLU A 110 7.69 -5.63 8.04
N ASP A 111 6.41 -5.84 8.31
CA ASP A 111 5.66 -4.99 9.23
C ASP A 111 6.04 -5.29 10.67
N VAL A 112 6.11 -4.23 11.47
CA VAL A 112 6.27 -4.30 12.92
C VAL A 112 5.07 -3.61 13.55
N ALA A 113 4.34 -4.31 14.39
CA ALA A 113 3.21 -3.73 15.10
C ALA A 113 3.65 -2.51 15.94
N ALA A 114 2.84 -1.47 15.96
CA ALA A 114 3.16 -0.24 16.70
C ALA A 114 3.39 -0.51 18.20
N GLU A 115 2.68 -1.49 18.76
CA GLU A 115 2.84 -1.91 20.16
C GLU A 115 4.17 -2.59 20.48
N ASP A 116 4.87 -3.13 19.48
CA ASP A 116 6.18 -3.77 19.65
C ASP A 116 7.33 -2.77 19.62
N VAL A 117 7.05 -1.50 19.39
CA VAL A 117 8.04 -0.42 19.33
C VAL A 117 7.67 0.66 20.32
N LYS A 118 8.60 0.99 21.20
CA LYS A 118 8.47 2.11 22.13
C LYS A 118 9.40 3.24 21.70
N ILE A 119 8.79 4.40 21.42
CA ILE A 119 9.53 5.60 21.05
C ILE A 119 9.36 6.63 22.16
N ALA A 120 10.46 7.12 22.70
CA ALA A 120 10.47 8.21 23.66
C ALA A 120 11.05 9.45 22.99
N LEU A 121 10.28 10.53 23.00
CA LEU A 121 10.71 11.84 22.51
C LEU A 121 10.79 12.81 23.69
N SER A 122 11.90 13.51 23.80
CA SER A 122 12.06 14.55 24.83
C SER A 122 10.98 15.63 24.67
N PRO A 123 10.26 16.01 25.75
CA PRO A 123 9.21 17.02 25.68
C PRO A 123 9.68 18.36 25.11
N SER A 124 10.95 18.70 25.29
CA SER A 124 11.55 19.93 24.74
C SER A 124 11.55 19.98 23.20
N LYS A 125 11.39 18.84 22.55
CA LYS A 125 11.34 18.75 21.08
C LYS A 125 9.94 19.00 20.52
N ILE A 126 8.93 19.11 21.38
CA ILE A 126 7.55 19.41 20.98
C ILE A 126 7.19 20.77 21.60
N PRO A 127 7.35 21.89 20.86
CA PRO A 127 7.00 23.20 21.38
C PRO A 127 5.51 23.31 21.75
N PRO A 128 5.14 24.18 22.70
CA PRO A 128 3.74 24.41 23.02
C PRO A 128 2.90 24.77 21.79
N GLY A 129 1.70 24.20 21.71
CA GLY A 129 0.80 24.40 20.56
C GLY A 129 1.13 23.58 19.32
N LYS A 130 2.16 22.73 19.37
CA LYS A 130 2.49 21.79 18.30
C LYS A 130 2.09 20.37 18.67
N LYS A 131 1.72 19.58 17.67
CA LYS A 131 1.40 18.16 17.84
C LYS A 131 2.22 17.35 16.84
N ILE A 132 2.58 16.14 17.25
CA ILE A 132 3.18 15.18 16.33
C ILE A 132 2.07 14.70 15.39
N LYS A 133 2.28 14.87 14.09
CA LYS A 133 1.35 14.38 13.07
C LYS A 133 1.55 12.89 12.81
N SER A 134 2.79 12.47 12.67
CA SER A 134 3.15 11.07 12.41
C SER A 134 4.60 10.83 12.81
N ILE A 135 4.91 9.57 13.02
CA ILE A 135 6.28 9.07 13.17
C ILE A 135 6.47 7.96 12.17
N ASP A 136 7.44 8.13 11.29
CA ASP A 136 7.84 7.10 10.34
C ASP A 136 9.16 6.51 10.81
N LEU A 137 9.18 5.20 11.05
CA LEU A 137 10.35 4.48 11.53
C LEU A 137 10.64 3.30 10.63
N ILE A 138 11.86 3.25 10.13
CA ILE A 138 12.38 2.13 9.35
C ILE A 138 13.60 1.58 10.08
N ILE A 139 13.51 0.33 10.48
CA ILE A 139 14.61 -0.38 11.12
C ILE A 139 15.36 -1.14 10.05
N ASN A 140 16.62 -0.81 9.85
CA ASN A 140 17.47 -1.51 8.90
C ASN A 140 18.18 -2.66 9.61
N ARG A 141 17.92 -3.87 9.16
CA ARG A 141 18.52 -5.10 9.68
C ARG A 141 19.55 -5.62 8.68
N CYS A 142 20.75 -5.89 9.14
CA CYS A 142 21.80 -6.53 8.36
C CYS A 142 22.13 -7.89 8.97
N ASN A 143 22.74 -8.75 8.15
CA ASN A 143 23.36 -9.97 8.65
C ASN A 143 24.78 -9.64 9.11
N ASP A 144 25.20 -10.25 10.19
CA ASP A 144 26.58 -10.15 10.67
C ASP A 144 27.57 -10.78 9.69
#